data_67d847c8bccbb74d334f27ff98e69968
#
_entry.id   67d847c8bccbb74d334f27ff98e69968
#
_cell.length_a   1.000
_cell.length_b   1.000
_cell.length_c   1.000
_cell.angle_alpha   90.00
_cell.angle_beta   90.00
_cell.angle_gamma   90.00
#
_symmetry.space_group_name_H-M   'P 1'
#
loop_
_entity.id
_entity.type
_entity.pdbx_description
1 polymer ?
#
loop_
_entity_poly.entity_id
_entity_poly.type
_entity_poly.pdbx_seq_one_letter_code
_entity_poly.pdbx_strand_id
1 'polypeptide(L)'
;MMKRVELLSPAGDMERLELAVKFGADAVYVGGTQFGMRSNPSNFDPAQLQAACKLVHAAGKKLYLTCNTLPRSYELDALPDFLRSARAAGVDAFIIADMGVLAIAKQAAPEVEVHISTQAGIVNYAAANAFYQMGAKRIVTARELSLDEIKMIRDHTPPELEIEAFVHGAMCMSFSGRCILSDYMVGRDANRGDCAQPCRWKYHLMEETRPGQYFPINQEENGTYIFNSKDLCMIEHIPELVAAGADSFKIEGRAKSAYYTAVVTHAYRQAMDAYFAHPSPDFRVPDWVLAEMEKMSHRVYTTGFNFGPLQNGQELNTGGYVRNWDVCALYRDQQGNRLIVDQRNRFFEGDVLEVLEPGQKPYTLTVRDLVREADGTRTEAANKATEVYSFAVDRPVSPDAILRRKRDED
;
A
#
# COMPACT_ATOMS: atom_id res chain seq x y z
N MET A 1 24.73 14.08 8.80
CA MET A 1 23.63 13.92 7.82
C MET A 1 22.48 13.23 8.51
N MET A 2 21.25 13.70 8.32
CA MET A 2 20.05 13.00 8.82
C MET A 2 19.97 11.62 8.15
N LYS A 3 19.63 10.57 8.90
CA LYS A 3 19.44 9.22 8.34
C LYS A 3 18.26 9.27 7.36
N ARG A 4 18.47 8.76 6.13
CA ARG A 4 17.37 8.65 5.15
C ARG A 4 16.41 7.55 5.59
N VAL A 5 15.13 7.85 5.62
CA VAL A 5 14.06 6.91 5.94
C VAL A 5 13.71 6.10 4.69
N GLU A 6 13.48 4.81 4.86
CA GLU A 6 13.07 3.90 3.79
C GLU A 6 11.58 4.12 3.45
N LEU A 7 11.24 4.14 2.16
CA LEU A 7 9.85 4.06 1.69
C LEU A 7 9.54 2.62 1.27
N LEU A 8 8.68 1.95 2.03
CA LEU A 8 8.28 0.56 1.81
C LEU A 8 6.89 0.49 1.16
N SER A 9 6.84 0.02 -0.08
CA SER A 9 5.62 -0.06 -0.88
C SER A 9 5.08 -1.49 -0.99
N PRO A 10 3.75 -1.66 -1.12
CA PRO A 10 3.12 -2.96 -1.31
C PRO A 10 3.17 -3.42 -2.76
N ALA A 11 3.29 -4.74 -2.99
CA ALA A 11 2.99 -5.33 -4.29
C ALA A 11 2.22 -6.65 -4.14
N GLY A 12 1.10 -6.77 -4.85
CA GLY A 12 0.29 -7.98 -4.91
C GLY A 12 0.65 -8.90 -6.09
N ASP A 13 1.35 -8.37 -7.10
CA ASP A 13 1.83 -9.05 -8.30
C ASP A 13 3.01 -8.31 -8.93
N MET A 14 3.51 -8.83 -10.07
CA MET A 14 4.67 -8.26 -10.77
C MET A 14 4.41 -6.85 -11.30
N GLU A 15 3.23 -6.55 -11.86
CA GLU A 15 2.89 -5.21 -12.37
C GLU A 15 2.99 -4.16 -11.26
N ARG A 16 2.41 -4.46 -10.08
CA ARG A 16 2.49 -3.58 -8.91
C ARG A 16 3.91 -3.42 -8.39
N LEU A 17 4.70 -4.50 -8.42
CA LEU A 17 6.09 -4.48 -7.99
C LEU A 17 6.94 -3.58 -8.89
N GLU A 18 6.82 -3.73 -10.21
CA GLU A 18 7.53 -2.88 -11.17
C GLU A 18 7.19 -1.41 -10.99
N LEU A 19 5.90 -1.09 -10.87
CA LEU A 19 5.45 0.29 -10.64
C LEU A 19 5.93 0.82 -9.28
N ALA A 20 5.90 0.03 -8.20
CA ALA A 20 6.43 0.46 -6.91
C ALA A 20 7.91 0.87 -7.01
N VAL A 21 8.73 0.04 -7.67
CA VAL A 21 10.16 0.32 -7.87
C VAL A 21 10.38 1.56 -8.72
N LYS A 22 9.68 1.67 -9.85
CA LYS A 22 9.81 2.78 -10.81
C LYS A 22 9.35 4.11 -10.23
N PHE A 23 8.27 4.09 -9.43
CA PHE A 23 7.72 5.28 -8.78
C PHE A 23 8.38 5.64 -7.45
N GLY A 24 9.48 4.98 -7.08
CA GLY A 24 10.42 5.48 -6.08
C GLY A 24 10.41 4.77 -4.72
N ALA A 25 9.88 3.55 -4.62
CA ALA A 25 10.06 2.73 -3.43
C ALA A 25 11.54 2.42 -3.18
N ASP A 26 11.96 2.41 -1.92
CA ASP A 26 13.28 1.92 -1.51
C ASP A 26 13.25 0.42 -1.25
N ALA A 27 12.10 -0.09 -0.84
CA ALA A 27 11.84 -1.51 -0.68
C ALA A 27 10.39 -1.85 -1.06
N VAL A 28 10.17 -3.11 -1.44
CA VAL A 28 8.84 -3.62 -1.77
C VAL A 28 8.52 -4.85 -0.92
N TYR A 29 7.31 -4.95 -0.37
CA TYR A 29 6.88 -6.14 0.32
C TYR A 29 5.80 -6.90 -0.44
N VAL A 30 5.97 -8.21 -0.48
CA VAL A 30 5.13 -9.14 -1.26
C VAL A 30 4.61 -10.28 -0.39
N GLY A 31 3.66 -11.05 -0.90
CA GLY A 31 3.21 -12.31 -0.30
C GLY A 31 3.54 -13.49 -1.20
N GLY A 32 3.99 -14.58 -0.59
CA GLY A 32 4.08 -15.87 -1.25
C GLY A 32 2.73 -16.58 -1.29
N THR A 33 2.68 -17.70 -1.98
CA THR A 33 1.48 -18.55 -2.08
C THR A 33 1.07 -19.18 -0.74
N GLN A 34 1.97 -19.17 0.25
CA GLN A 34 1.76 -19.72 1.60
C GLN A 34 2.21 -18.71 2.65
N PHE A 35 1.74 -18.89 3.88
CA PHE A 35 2.13 -18.17 5.10
C PHE A 35 1.98 -16.64 5.08
N GLY A 36 1.40 -16.04 4.01
CA GLY A 36 1.16 -14.61 3.90
C GLY A 36 -0.28 -14.22 4.24
N MET A 37 -0.46 -13.11 4.98
CA MET A 37 -1.77 -12.48 5.20
C MET A 37 -2.25 -11.84 3.90
N ARG A 38 -3.30 -12.25 3.31
CA ARG A 38 -4.02 -11.86 2.09
C ARG A 38 -4.01 -12.99 1.05
N SER A 39 -5.09 -13.75 1.01
CA SER A 39 -5.34 -14.79 0.02
C SER A 39 -5.83 -14.25 -1.33
N ASN A 40 -6.42 -13.04 -1.34
CA ASN A 40 -7.02 -12.43 -2.55
C ASN A 40 -6.03 -11.86 -3.59
N PRO A 41 -4.86 -11.29 -3.25
CA PRO A 41 -3.85 -10.96 -4.26
C PRO A 41 -3.32 -12.22 -4.95
N SER A 42 -2.85 -12.06 -6.18
CA SER A 42 -2.28 -13.16 -6.98
C SER A 42 -1.11 -13.86 -6.28
N ASN A 43 -0.44 -13.17 -5.34
CA ASN A 43 0.73 -13.65 -4.60
C ASN A 43 1.84 -14.22 -5.54
N PHE A 44 3.03 -14.39 -5.03
CA PHE A 44 4.18 -14.80 -5.83
C PHE A 44 4.46 -16.29 -5.63
N ASP A 45 4.45 -17.05 -6.72
CA ASP A 45 5.02 -18.39 -6.73
C ASP A 45 6.57 -18.34 -6.65
N PRO A 46 7.28 -19.46 -6.41
CA PRO A 46 8.73 -19.44 -6.27
C PRO A 46 9.48 -18.87 -7.48
N ALA A 47 9.01 -19.10 -8.71
CA ALA A 47 9.64 -18.58 -9.92
C ALA A 47 9.41 -17.07 -10.07
N GLN A 48 8.20 -16.62 -9.82
CA GLN A 48 7.86 -15.19 -9.77
C GLN A 48 8.62 -14.46 -8.67
N LEU A 49 8.77 -15.07 -7.48
CA LEU A 49 9.53 -14.50 -6.37
C LEU A 49 11.00 -14.31 -6.76
N GLN A 50 11.61 -15.29 -7.42
CA GLN A 50 12.99 -15.18 -7.92
C GLN A 50 13.12 -14.07 -8.98
N ALA A 51 12.16 -13.95 -9.91
CA ALA A 51 12.13 -12.89 -10.90
C ALA A 51 11.96 -11.51 -10.24
N ALA A 52 11.08 -11.42 -9.24
CA ALA A 52 10.87 -10.20 -8.45
C ALA A 52 12.14 -9.76 -7.72
N CYS A 53 12.84 -10.67 -7.03
CA CYS A 53 14.11 -10.35 -6.38
C CYS A 53 15.15 -9.82 -7.38
N LYS A 54 15.30 -10.48 -8.53
CA LYS A 54 16.24 -10.02 -9.58
C LYS A 54 15.92 -8.60 -10.07
N LEU A 55 14.64 -8.31 -10.33
CA LEU A 55 14.20 -6.99 -10.77
C LEU A 55 14.48 -5.91 -9.72
N VAL A 56 14.09 -6.17 -8.49
CA VAL A 56 14.23 -5.23 -7.37
C VAL A 56 15.72 -4.96 -7.08
N HIS A 57 16.55 -6.01 -7.06
CA HIS A 57 17.99 -5.89 -6.83
C HIS A 57 18.70 -5.19 -7.99
N ALA A 58 18.28 -5.40 -9.25
CA ALA A 58 18.81 -4.68 -10.40
C ALA A 58 18.58 -3.15 -10.29
N ALA A 59 17.52 -2.73 -9.59
CA ALA A 59 17.25 -1.34 -9.26
C ALA A 59 17.96 -0.85 -7.98
N GLY A 60 18.78 -1.71 -7.31
CA GLY A 60 19.44 -1.40 -6.03
C GLY A 60 18.48 -1.29 -4.85
N LYS A 61 17.32 -1.96 -4.91
CA LYS A 61 16.25 -1.93 -3.91
C LYS A 61 16.15 -3.27 -3.17
N LYS A 62 15.27 -3.36 -2.15
CA LYS A 62 15.08 -4.55 -1.33
C LYS A 62 13.69 -5.16 -1.51
N LEU A 63 13.60 -6.48 -1.33
CA LEU A 63 12.34 -7.21 -1.38
C LEU A 63 12.10 -7.97 -0.06
N TYR A 64 10.94 -7.73 0.57
CA TYR A 64 10.54 -8.36 1.82
C TYR A 64 9.35 -9.30 1.61
N LEU A 65 9.45 -10.52 2.14
CA LEU A 65 8.41 -11.54 2.01
C LEU A 65 7.58 -11.62 3.29
N THR A 66 6.25 -11.53 3.17
CA THR A 66 5.36 -11.72 4.31
C THR A 66 5.22 -13.20 4.66
N CYS A 67 5.56 -13.54 5.91
CA CYS A 67 5.34 -14.84 6.57
C CYS A 67 4.56 -14.57 7.87
N ASN A 68 3.49 -13.80 7.78
CA ASN A 68 2.85 -13.15 8.93
C ASN A 68 1.45 -13.68 9.27
N THR A 69 1.10 -14.86 8.79
CA THR A 69 -0.02 -15.64 9.32
C THR A 69 0.34 -16.22 10.69
N LEU A 70 -0.65 -16.68 11.43
CA LEU A 70 -0.48 -17.51 12.63
C LEU A 70 -0.73 -18.97 12.21
N PRO A 71 0.32 -19.73 11.82
CA PRO A 71 0.15 -21.07 11.28
C PRO A 71 -0.32 -22.05 12.36
N ARG A 72 -1.14 -23.00 11.96
CA ARG A 72 -1.53 -24.12 12.82
C ARG A 72 -0.41 -25.15 12.85
N SER A 73 -0.37 -25.98 13.90
CA SER A 73 0.70 -26.97 14.08
C SER A 73 0.90 -27.89 12.88
N TYR A 74 -0.17 -28.27 12.18
CA TYR A 74 -0.11 -29.10 10.97
C TYR A 74 0.47 -28.41 9.72
N GLU A 75 0.68 -27.10 9.77
CA GLU A 75 1.28 -26.32 8.67
C GLU A 75 2.79 -26.15 8.87
N LEU A 76 3.29 -26.35 10.08
CA LEU A 76 4.68 -26.05 10.42
C LEU A 76 5.70 -26.94 9.71
N ASP A 77 5.33 -28.17 9.33
CA ASP A 77 6.23 -29.10 8.64
C ASP A 77 6.68 -28.55 7.26
N ALA A 78 5.82 -27.77 6.58
CA ALA A 78 6.15 -27.18 5.29
C ALA A 78 6.94 -25.85 5.40
N LEU A 79 6.95 -25.23 6.57
CA LEU A 79 7.51 -23.89 6.76
C LEU A 79 9.03 -23.81 6.51
N PRO A 80 9.88 -24.75 7.00
CA PRO A 80 11.31 -24.67 6.75
C PRO A 80 11.69 -24.73 5.28
N ASP A 81 11.00 -25.54 4.48
CA ASP A 81 11.24 -25.63 3.03
C ASP A 81 10.81 -24.38 2.29
N PHE A 82 9.67 -23.79 2.69
CA PHE A 82 9.22 -22.51 2.17
C PHE A 82 10.24 -21.39 2.43
N LEU A 83 10.76 -21.29 3.66
CA LEU A 83 11.75 -20.29 4.03
C LEU A 83 13.09 -20.49 3.29
N ARG A 84 13.55 -21.74 3.15
CA ARG A 84 14.75 -22.04 2.35
C ARG A 84 14.58 -21.69 0.88
N SER A 85 13.41 -21.96 0.30
CA SER A 85 13.09 -21.59 -1.09
C SER A 85 13.10 -20.08 -1.28
N ALA A 86 12.48 -19.34 -0.36
CA ALA A 86 12.45 -17.87 -0.41
C ALA A 86 13.85 -17.25 -0.25
N ARG A 87 14.67 -17.79 0.65
CA ARG A 87 16.09 -17.44 0.79
C ARG A 87 16.85 -17.67 -0.52
N ALA A 88 16.66 -18.84 -1.15
CA ALA A 88 17.31 -19.17 -2.42
C ALA A 88 16.84 -18.25 -3.58
N ALA A 89 15.61 -17.73 -3.52
CA ALA A 89 15.12 -16.72 -4.45
C ALA A 89 15.79 -15.35 -4.27
N GLY A 90 16.40 -15.09 -3.11
CA GLY A 90 17.10 -13.84 -2.81
C GLY A 90 16.30 -12.82 -2.01
N VAL A 91 15.32 -13.26 -1.21
CA VAL A 91 14.54 -12.37 -0.32
C VAL A 91 15.46 -11.74 0.73
N ASP A 92 15.35 -10.42 0.93
CA ASP A 92 16.18 -9.66 1.88
C ASP A 92 15.70 -9.79 3.33
N ALA A 93 14.37 -9.86 3.54
CA ALA A 93 13.80 -10.04 4.88
C ALA A 93 12.48 -10.80 4.87
N PHE A 94 12.20 -11.48 5.98
CA PHE A 94 10.90 -12.06 6.29
C PHE A 94 10.11 -11.16 7.25
N ILE A 95 8.85 -10.86 6.93
CA ILE A 95 7.93 -10.14 7.81
C ILE A 95 7.11 -11.18 8.58
N ILE A 96 7.39 -11.35 9.88
CA ILE A 96 6.91 -12.46 10.72
C ILE A 96 6.06 -11.94 11.89
N ALA A 97 4.96 -12.62 12.21
CA ALA A 97 4.10 -12.29 13.36
C ALA A 97 4.18 -13.30 14.50
N ASP A 98 4.47 -14.56 14.19
CA ASP A 98 4.46 -15.68 15.14
C ASP A 98 5.87 -15.99 15.65
N MET A 99 6.01 -16.22 16.96
CA MET A 99 7.30 -16.50 17.60
C MET A 99 7.89 -17.86 17.17
N GLY A 100 7.03 -18.85 16.90
CA GLY A 100 7.46 -20.16 16.39
C GLY A 100 8.00 -20.05 14.97
N VAL A 101 7.34 -19.24 14.12
CA VAL A 101 7.83 -18.92 12.77
C VAL A 101 9.17 -18.18 12.83
N LEU A 102 9.35 -17.25 13.79
CA LEU A 102 10.64 -16.58 14.01
C LEU A 102 11.75 -17.59 14.35
N ALA A 103 11.49 -18.49 15.31
CA ALA A 103 12.48 -19.49 15.72
C ALA A 103 12.87 -20.41 14.56
N ILE A 104 11.89 -20.85 13.76
CA ILE A 104 12.12 -21.70 12.58
C ILE A 104 12.89 -20.91 11.49
N ALA A 105 12.56 -19.65 11.27
CA ALA A 105 13.24 -18.80 10.27
C ALA A 105 14.72 -18.62 10.61
N LYS A 106 15.05 -18.39 11.88
CA LYS A 106 16.44 -18.28 12.35
C LYS A 106 17.25 -19.57 12.18
N GLN A 107 16.60 -20.73 12.10
CA GLN A 107 17.25 -22.01 11.83
C GLN A 107 17.33 -22.31 10.33
N ALA A 108 16.27 -22.05 9.58
CA ALA A 108 16.16 -22.41 8.15
C ALA A 108 16.88 -21.42 7.21
N ALA A 109 16.95 -20.14 7.59
CA ALA A 109 17.52 -19.06 6.80
C ALA A 109 18.14 -17.96 7.71
N PRO A 110 19.20 -18.28 8.48
CA PRO A 110 19.74 -17.40 9.51
C PRO A 110 20.28 -16.07 9.01
N GLU A 111 20.69 -15.99 7.74
CA GLU A 111 21.20 -14.79 7.08
C GLU A 111 20.12 -13.83 6.58
N VAL A 112 18.86 -14.29 6.44
CA VAL A 112 17.75 -13.44 6.03
C VAL A 112 17.29 -12.62 7.23
N GLU A 113 17.16 -11.30 7.06
CA GLU A 113 16.68 -10.42 8.12
C GLU A 113 15.24 -10.79 8.54
N VAL A 114 14.92 -10.53 9.80
CA VAL A 114 13.56 -10.72 10.33
C VAL A 114 13.00 -9.37 10.76
N HIS A 115 11.87 -9.02 10.18
CA HIS A 115 11.05 -7.86 10.54
C HIS A 115 9.77 -8.35 11.25
N ILE A 116 9.53 -7.86 12.46
CA ILE A 116 8.34 -8.28 13.22
C ILE A 116 7.11 -7.51 12.72
N SER A 117 6.13 -8.26 12.22
CA SER A 117 4.88 -7.72 11.69
C SER A 117 4.07 -6.98 12.75
N THR A 118 3.31 -5.96 12.34
CA THR A 118 2.28 -5.31 13.17
C THR A 118 1.28 -6.31 13.77
N GLN A 119 1.09 -7.47 13.15
CA GLN A 119 0.26 -8.57 13.67
C GLN A 119 0.76 -9.14 15.01
N ALA A 120 2.03 -8.93 15.36
CA ALA A 120 2.55 -9.27 16.69
C ALA A 120 2.03 -8.34 17.79
N GLY A 121 1.49 -7.16 17.42
CA GLY A 121 0.88 -6.20 18.35
C GLY A 121 1.89 -5.52 19.25
N ILE A 122 3.01 -5.04 18.69
CA ILE A 122 4.06 -4.36 19.45
C ILE A 122 3.60 -2.94 19.79
N VAL A 123 3.43 -2.67 21.07
CA VAL A 123 2.96 -1.37 21.61
C VAL A 123 3.87 -0.79 22.70
N ASN A 124 5.00 -1.42 23.01
CA ASN A 124 5.92 -0.93 24.02
C ASN A 124 7.36 -1.38 23.73
N TYR A 125 8.31 -0.67 24.33
CA TYR A 125 9.74 -0.94 24.17
C TYR A 125 10.20 -2.26 24.77
N ALA A 126 9.52 -2.81 25.78
CA ALA A 126 9.91 -4.07 26.39
C ALA A 126 9.68 -5.25 25.40
N ALA A 127 8.51 -5.26 24.71
CA ALA A 127 8.24 -6.20 23.65
C ALA A 127 9.21 -6.02 22.47
N ALA A 128 9.49 -4.78 22.08
CA ALA A 128 10.44 -4.45 21.01
C ALA A 128 11.85 -5.02 21.33
N ASN A 129 12.35 -4.78 22.55
CA ASN A 129 13.64 -5.29 23.01
C ASN A 129 13.68 -6.83 23.08
N ALA A 130 12.59 -7.47 23.51
CA ALA A 130 12.51 -8.94 23.53
C ALA A 130 12.66 -9.53 22.11
N PHE A 131 11.94 -8.98 21.13
CA PHE A 131 12.09 -9.40 19.73
C PHE A 131 13.50 -9.13 19.17
N TYR A 132 14.10 -7.98 19.53
CA TYR A 132 15.49 -7.67 19.16
C TYR A 132 16.47 -8.73 19.71
N GLN A 133 16.31 -9.10 20.97
CA GLN A 133 17.14 -10.17 21.59
C GLN A 133 16.94 -11.53 20.92
N MET A 134 15.74 -11.79 20.37
CA MET A 134 15.46 -12.97 19.56
C MET A 134 16.01 -12.89 18.13
N GLY A 135 16.67 -11.77 17.78
CA GLY A 135 17.35 -11.56 16.51
C GLY A 135 16.50 -10.89 15.44
N ALA A 136 15.43 -10.19 15.81
CA ALA A 136 14.72 -9.30 14.88
C ALA A 136 15.58 -8.08 14.57
N LYS A 137 15.59 -7.68 13.29
CA LYS A 137 16.29 -6.49 12.81
C LYS A 137 15.37 -5.26 12.84
N ARG A 138 14.06 -5.45 12.64
CA ARG A 138 13.06 -4.39 12.55
C ARG A 138 11.78 -4.80 13.25
N ILE A 139 11.09 -3.85 13.82
CA ILE A 139 9.72 -4.00 14.31
C ILE A 139 8.78 -3.09 13.53
N VAL A 140 7.58 -3.59 13.21
CA VAL A 140 6.47 -2.79 12.69
C VAL A 140 5.54 -2.47 13.86
N THR A 141 5.42 -1.21 14.20
CA THR A 141 4.58 -0.77 15.32
C THR A 141 3.10 -1.06 15.06
N ALA A 142 2.33 -1.24 16.13
CA ALA A 142 0.87 -1.24 16.05
C ALA A 142 0.38 0.13 15.56
N ARG A 143 -0.71 0.15 14.78
CA ARG A 143 -1.28 1.39 14.20
C ARG A 143 -2.05 2.21 15.23
N GLU A 144 -2.28 1.65 16.39
CA GLU A 144 -2.97 2.24 17.52
C GLU A 144 -2.06 3.13 18.39
N LEU A 145 -0.77 3.20 18.05
CA LEU A 145 0.20 4.05 18.76
C LEU A 145 0.19 5.50 18.24
N SER A 146 0.38 6.42 19.18
CA SER A 146 0.71 7.81 18.89
C SER A 146 2.20 7.96 18.53
N LEU A 147 2.55 9.09 17.89
CA LEU A 147 3.95 9.41 17.58
C LEU A 147 4.81 9.54 18.86
N ASP A 148 4.25 10.03 19.95
CA ASP A 148 4.94 10.09 21.24
C ASP A 148 5.25 8.69 21.80
N GLU A 149 4.33 7.74 21.64
CA GLU A 149 4.56 6.34 22.04
C GLU A 149 5.59 5.66 21.14
N ILE A 150 5.59 5.93 19.82
CA ILE A 150 6.62 5.44 18.90
C ILE A 150 7.98 6.00 19.30
N LYS A 151 8.05 7.31 19.60
CA LYS A 151 9.26 7.93 20.12
C LYS A 151 9.75 7.30 21.44
N MET A 152 8.83 7.01 22.34
CA MET A 152 9.16 6.34 23.61
C MET A 152 9.76 4.94 23.35
N ILE A 153 9.25 4.19 22.36
CA ILE A 153 9.85 2.92 21.93
C ILE A 153 11.27 3.19 21.42
N ARG A 154 11.45 4.17 20.53
CA ARG A 154 12.77 4.51 19.97
C ARG A 154 13.77 4.87 21.05
N ASP A 155 13.40 5.69 22.01
CA ASP A 155 14.29 6.18 23.06
C ASP A 155 14.76 5.07 24.04
N HIS A 156 14.03 3.94 24.10
CA HIS A 156 14.33 2.80 24.99
C HIS A 156 14.76 1.52 24.25
N THR A 157 15.08 1.62 22.98
CA THR A 157 15.54 0.48 22.14
C THR A 157 16.91 0.77 21.56
N PRO A 158 17.72 -0.27 21.25
CA PRO A 158 19.01 -0.09 20.60
C PRO A 158 18.85 0.62 19.24
N PRO A 159 19.80 1.48 18.85
CA PRO A 159 19.74 2.18 17.57
C PRO A 159 19.81 1.25 16.35
N GLU A 160 20.31 0.03 16.54
CA GLU A 160 20.38 -1.01 15.51
C GLU A 160 19.03 -1.68 15.23
N LEU A 161 18.07 -1.60 16.17
CA LEU A 161 16.70 -2.04 15.95
C LEU A 161 15.95 -0.98 15.14
N GLU A 162 15.53 -1.31 13.94
CA GLU A 162 14.77 -0.41 13.09
C GLU A 162 13.29 -0.39 13.49
N ILE A 163 12.68 0.79 13.39
CA ILE A 163 11.26 1.01 13.65
C ILE A 163 10.55 1.34 12.34
N GLU A 164 9.55 0.56 11.99
CA GLU A 164 8.70 0.77 10.81
C GLU A 164 7.30 1.21 11.26
N ALA A 165 6.80 2.29 10.70
CA ALA A 165 5.45 2.82 10.95
C ALA A 165 4.61 2.82 9.68
N PHE A 166 3.32 2.49 9.79
CA PHE A 166 2.37 2.70 8.70
C PHE A 166 2.10 4.19 8.51
N VAL A 167 2.16 4.63 7.25
CA VAL A 167 1.94 6.03 6.89
C VAL A 167 0.74 6.23 5.96
N HIS A 168 0.27 5.17 5.29
CA HIS A 168 -0.84 5.30 4.34
C HIS A 168 -1.63 4.00 4.18
N GLY A 169 -2.93 4.14 3.88
CA GLY A 169 -3.81 3.07 3.43
C GLY A 169 -4.87 2.66 4.45
N ALA A 170 -5.53 1.55 4.18
CA ALA A 170 -6.71 1.11 4.92
C ALA A 170 -6.43 0.81 6.39
N MET A 171 -7.17 1.45 7.30
CA MET A 171 -7.18 1.10 8.71
C MET A 171 -8.06 -0.13 8.98
N CYS A 172 -7.71 -0.91 9.99
CA CYS A 172 -8.53 -2.01 10.49
C CYS A 172 -9.32 -1.56 11.73
N MET A 173 -10.54 -2.08 11.89
CA MET A 173 -11.35 -1.85 13.08
C MET A 173 -10.87 -2.64 14.30
N SER A 174 -10.18 -3.76 14.07
CA SER A 174 -9.63 -4.59 15.13
C SER A 174 -8.17 -4.24 15.39
N PHE A 175 -7.76 -4.35 16.64
CA PHE A 175 -6.41 -4.06 17.09
C PHE A 175 -5.38 -4.80 16.24
N SER A 176 -4.58 -4.05 15.50
CA SER A 176 -3.53 -4.54 14.59
C SER A 176 -3.96 -5.73 13.72
N GLY A 177 -5.24 -5.76 13.32
CA GLY A 177 -5.79 -6.78 12.43
C GLY A 177 -6.13 -8.12 13.09
N ARG A 178 -6.11 -8.23 14.41
CA ARG A 178 -6.56 -9.43 15.16
C ARG A 178 -8.07 -9.42 15.32
N CYS A 179 -8.80 -10.05 14.40
CA CYS A 179 -10.26 -10.02 14.34
C CYS A 179 -10.83 -11.42 14.09
N ILE A 180 -11.87 -11.78 14.83
CA ILE A 180 -12.62 -13.02 14.62
C ILE A 180 -13.97 -12.79 13.91
N LEU A 181 -14.36 -11.53 13.65
CA LEU A 181 -15.69 -11.21 13.13
C LEU A 181 -15.95 -11.87 11.77
N SER A 182 -14.94 -11.93 10.90
CA SER A 182 -15.05 -12.55 9.58
C SER A 182 -15.25 -14.07 9.68
N ASP A 183 -14.51 -14.72 10.57
CA ASP A 183 -14.66 -16.15 10.81
C ASP A 183 -16.03 -16.46 11.44
N TYR A 184 -16.41 -15.70 12.46
CA TYR A 184 -17.70 -15.86 13.14
C TYR A 184 -18.89 -15.69 12.21
N MET A 185 -18.87 -14.72 11.30
CA MET A 185 -20.01 -14.41 10.43
C MET A 185 -20.09 -15.26 9.17
N VAL A 186 -18.96 -15.68 8.60
CA VAL A 186 -18.91 -16.33 7.28
C VAL A 186 -17.88 -17.45 7.17
N GLY A 187 -17.28 -17.91 8.27
CA GLY A 187 -16.29 -18.97 8.26
C GLY A 187 -14.98 -18.63 7.56
N ARG A 188 -14.64 -17.33 7.42
CA ARG A 188 -13.43 -16.87 6.75
C ARG A 188 -12.47 -16.22 7.76
N ASP A 189 -11.35 -16.89 8.02
CA ASP A 189 -10.39 -16.51 9.07
C ASP A 189 -9.56 -15.28 8.65
N ALA A 190 -9.89 -14.12 9.22
CA ALA A 190 -9.17 -12.87 8.98
C ALA A 190 -7.70 -12.93 9.44
N ASN A 191 -7.38 -13.71 10.47
CA ASN A 191 -6.03 -13.86 11.00
C ASN A 191 -5.14 -14.74 10.11
N ARG A 192 -5.75 -15.41 9.13
CA ARG A 192 -5.08 -16.19 8.09
C ARG A 192 -5.12 -15.52 6.71
N GLY A 193 -5.52 -14.25 6.65
CA GLY A 193 -5.56 -13.47 5.41
C GLY A 193 -6.85 -13.54 4.63
N ASP A 194 -7.83 -14.34 5.06
CA ASP A 194 -9.13 -14.52 4.38
C ASP A 194 -10.25 -13.66 5.00
N CYS A 195 -10.00 -12.36 5.13
CA CYS A 195 -10.98 -11.43 5.69
C CYS A 195 -12.06 -11.06 4.67
N ALA A 196 -13.33 -11.39 4.96
CA ALA A 196 -14.48 -10.96 4.18
C ALA A 196 -14.86 -9.49 4.36
N GLN A 197 -14.20 -8.79 5.28
CA GLN A 197 -14.45 -7.39 5.64
C GLN A 197 -15.89 -7.13 6.14
N PRO A 198 -16.44 -7.96 7.04
CA PRO A 198 -17.82 -7.79 7.51
C PRO A 198 -18.03 -6.45 8.22
N CYS A 199 -17.01 -5.88 8.82
CA CYS A 199 -17.08 -4.54 9.40
C CYS A 199 -17.40 -3.41 8.40
N ARG A 200 -17.49 -3.73 7.11
CA ARG A 200 -17.81 -2.81 6.00
C ARG A 200 -19.11 -3.16 5.29
N TRP A 201 -19.83 -4.19 5.78
CA TRP A 201 -21.12 -4.57 5.23
C TRP A 201 -22.24 -3.66 5.76
N LYS A 202 -23.36 -3.65 5.05
CA LYS A 202 -24.57 -3.00 5.49
C LYS A 202 -25.26 -3.86 6.54
N TYR A 203 -25.61 -3.27 7.66
CA TYR A 203 -26.29 -3.95 8.75
C TYR A 203 -27.49 -3.14 9.27
N HIS A 204 -28.47 -3.85 9.82
CA HIS A 204 -29.50 -3.29 10.67
C HIS A 204 -29.30 -3.87 12.06
N LEU A 205 -28.86 -3.06 13.04
CA LEU A 205 -28.69 -3.49 14.43
C LEU A 205 -29.92 -3.10 15.25
N MET A 206 -30.47 -4.10 15.94
CA MET A 206 -31.46 -3.94 16.96
C MET A 206 -30.98 -4.65 18.23
N GLU A 207 -30.97 -3.95 19.36
CA GLU A 207 -30.65 -4.55 20.65
C GLU A 207 -31.99 -5.00 21.29
N GLU A 208 -32.09 -6.32 21.55
CA GLU A 208 -33.35 -6.98 21.94
C GLU A 208 -33.94 -6.47 23.29
N THR A 209 -33.05 -6.12 24.24
CA THR A 209 -33.44 -5.66 25.57
C THR A 209 -33.80 -4.17 25.62
N ARG A 210 -33.59 -3.43 24.53
CA ARG A 210 -33.89 -2.00 24.39
C ARG A 210 -34.74 -1.73 23.13
N PRO A 211 -35.94 -2.27 23.05
CA PRO A 211 -36.79 -2.09 21.88
C PRO A 211 -37.06 -0.59 21.66
N GLY A 212 -36.78 -0.12 20.44
CA GLY A 212 -36.99 1.28 20.05
C GLY A 212 -35.79 2.20 20.33
N GLN A 213 -34.68 1.71 20.96
CA GLN A 213 -33.44 2.42 20.99
C GLN A 213 -32.54 1.94 19.86
N TYR A 214 -32.33 2.79 18.87
CA TYR A 214 -31.42 2.54 17.78
C TYR A 214 -30.06 3.20 18.16
N PHE A 215 -29.00 2.41 18.14
CA PHE A 215 -27.67 3.02 18.15
C PHE A 215 -27.51 3.84 16.87
N PRO A 216 -26.90 5.05 16.92
CA PRO A 216 -26.75 5.88 15.75
C PRO A 216 -25.88 5.17 14.73
N ILE A 217 -26.54 4.48 13.83
CA ILE A 217 -25.96 3.92 12.64
C ILE A 217 -26.47 4.83 11.54
N ASN A 218 -25.57 5.57 10.89
CA ASN A 218 -26.00 6.44 9.80
C ASN A 218 -26.52 5.57 8.67
N GLN A 219 -27.79 5.78 8.35
CA GLN A 219 -28.45 5.17 7.21
C GLN A 219 -28.43 6.17 6.06
N GLU A 220 -27.77 5.81 4.98
CA GLU A 220 -27.83 6.52 3.71
C GLU A 220 -28.68 5.73 2.71
N GLU A 221 -29.06 6.37 1.58
CA GLU A 221 -29.81 5.71 0.50
C GLU A 221 -29.16 4.39 0.02
N ASN A 222 -27.83 4.28 0.16
CA ASN A 222 -27.03 3.13 -0.27
C ASN A 222 -26.69 2.12 0.83
N GLY A 223 -27.13 2.29 2.08
CA GLY A 223 -27.00 1.31 3.17
C GLY A 223 -26.50 1.85 4.49
N THR A 224 -26.44 0.95 5.46
CA THR A 224 -26.03 1.22 6.83
C THR A 224 -24.61 0.70 7.07
N TYR A 225 -23.71 1.56 7.59
CA TYR A 225 -22.32 1.22 7.86
C TYR A 225 -22.06 1.28 9.36
N ILE A 226 -21.60 0.16 9.96
CA ILE A 226 -21.35 0.08 11.40
C ILE A 226 -19.92 0.46 11.76
N PHE A 227 -18.95 0.12 10.91
CA PHE A 227 -17.51 0.21 11.20
C PHE A 227 -16.70 0.62 9.95
N ASN A 228 -17.10 1.67 9.26
CA ASN A 228 -16.38 2.12 8.07
C ASN A 228 -15.17 2.96 8.45
N SER A 229 -14.03 2.31 8.70
CA SER A 229 -12.77 3.01 9.02
C SER A 229 -12.33 3.89 7.85
N LYS A 230 -11.91 5.11 8.16
CA LYS A 230 -11.19 6.01 7.25
C LYS A 230 -9.85 5.40 6.82
N ASP A 231 -9.27 5.89 5.74
CA ASP A 231 -7.93 5.49 5.32
C ASP A 231 -6.88 6.39 6.00
N LEU A 232 -5.77 5.80 6.46
CA LEU A 232 -4.65 6.54 7.03
C LEU A 232 -3.95 7.35 5.94
N CYS A 233 -3.61 8.60 6.22
CA CYS A 233 -2.72 9.43 5.40
C CYS A 233 -1.88 10.35 6.28
N MET A 234 -0.56 10.13 6.29
CA MET A 234 0.42 10.85 7.09
C MET A 234 1.38 11.66 6.21
N ILE A 235 1.03 11.92 4.95
CA ILE A 235 1.94 12.55 3.99
C ILE A 235 2.35 13.97 4.42
N GLU A 236 1.48 14.71 5.11
CA GLU A 236 1.77 16.06 5.64
C GLU A 236 2.61 16.03 6.94
N HIS A 237 2.81 14.85 7.53
CA HIS A 237 3.42 14.65 8.85
C HIS A 237 4.77 13.90 8.78
N ILE A 238 5.50 14.05 7.68
CA ILE A 238 6.84 13.47 7.51
C ILE A 238 7.82 13.96 8.58
N PRO A 239 7.87 15.27 8.94
CA PRO A 239 8.75 15.73 9.99
C PRO A 239 8.50 15.06 11.34
N GLU A 240 7.24 14.92 11.73
CA GLU A 240 6.84 14.33 13.01
C GLU A 240 7.15 12.82 13.06
N LEU A 241 6.92 12.10 11.97
CA LEU A 241 7.28 10.67 11.84
C LEU A 241 8.80 10.45 11.96
N VAL A 242 9.60 11.32 11.33
CA VAL A 242 11.06 11.29 11.43
C VAL A 242 11.51 11.63 12.85
N ALA A 243 10.91 12.64 13.48
CA ALA A 243 11.19 13.04 14.86
C ALA A 243 10.80 11.94 15.87
N ALA A 244 9.76 11.17 15.59
CA ALA A 244 9.37 10.01 16.38
C ALA A 244 10.35 8.83 16.24
N GLY A 245 11.30 8.90 15.29
CA GLY A 245 12.36 7.92 15.09
C GLY A 245 11.97 6.72 14.23
N ALA A 246 11.00 6.88 13.34
CA ALA A 246 10.68 5.86 12.33
C ALA A 246 11.80 5.76 11.28
N ASP A 247 12.28 4.55 11.04
CA ASP A 247 13.33 4.22 10.07
C ASP A 247 12.75 3.80 8.71
N SER A 248 11.48 3.37 8.68
CA SER A 248 10.78 2.94 7.47
C SER A 248 9.31 3.38 7.48
N PHE A 249 8.86 3.94 6.37
CA PHE A 249 7.49 4.38 6.13
C PHE A 249 6.78 3.36 5.26
N LYS A 250 5.79 2.67 5.84
CA LYS A 250 5.07 1.59 5.18
C LYS A 250 3.74 2.04 4.61
N ILE A 251 3.54 1.79 3.32
CA ILE A 251 2.26 1.95 2.64
C ILE A 251 1.49 0.62 2.72
N GLU A 252 0.23 0.64 3.19
CA GLU A 252 -0.69 -0.51 3.10
C GLU A 252 -1.43 -0.49 1.77
N GLY A 253 -1.53 -1.64 1.11
CA GLY A 253 -2.28 -1.70 -0.14
C GLY A 253 -2.00 -2.87 -1.07
N ARG A 254 -1.51 -4.03 -0.61
CA ARG A 254 -1.22 -5.19 -1.48
C ARG A 254 -2.40 -5.62 -2.37
N ALA A 255 -3.64 -5.45 -1.90
CA ALA A 255 -4.86 -5.76 -2.63
C ALA A 255 -5.40 -4.58 -3.46
N LYS A 256 -4.74 -3.42 -3.45
CA LYS A 256 -5.12 -2.24 -4.22
C LYS A 256 -4.65 -2.37 -5.68
N SER A 257 -5.11 -1.46 -6.55
CA SER A 257 -4.72 -1.45 -7.97
C SER A 257 -3.24 -1.07 -8.17
N ALA A 258 -2.70 -1.40 -9.33
CA ALA A 258 -1.36 -0.98 -9.77
C ALA A 258 -1.26 0.56 -9.80
N TYR A 259 -2.29 1.24 -10.27
CA TYR A 259 -2.40 2.70 -10.25
C TYR A 259 -2.29 3.28 -8.84
N TYR A 260 -3.00 2.69 -7.84
CA TYR A 260 -2.87 3.11 -6.45
C TYR A 260 -1.41 3.00 -5.97
N THR A 261 -0.76 1.87 -6.24
CA THR A 261 0.63 1.66 -5.85
C THR A 261 1.56 2.71 -6.46
N ALA A 262 1.41 3.00 -7.75
CA ALA A 262 2.20 4.02 -8.44
C ALA A 262 2.00 5.41 -7.83
N VAL A 263 0.74 5.87 -7.69
CA VAL A 263 0.42 7.23 -7.23
C VAL A 263 0.88 7.45 -5.80
N VAL A 264 0.54 6.52 -4.87
CA VAL A 264 0.90 6.68 -3.45
C VAL A 264 2.41 6.65 -3.27
N THR A 265 3.09 5.70 -3.92
CA THR A 265 4.56 5.60 -3.83
C THR A 265 5.23 6.87 -4.38
N HIS A 266 4.76 7.35 -5.55
CA HIS A 266 5.25 8.58 -6.14
C HIS A 266 5.08 9.79 -5.20
N ALA A 267 3.89 9.99 -4.67
CA ALA A 267 3.61 11.14 -3.81
C ALA A 267 4.45 11.13 -2.53
N TYR A 268 4.53 9.98 -1.83
CA TYR A 268 5.39 9.86 -0.65
C TYR A 268 6.86 10.05 -0.99
N ARG A 269 7.34 9.51 -2.13
CA ARG A 269 8.72 9.74 -2.58
C ARG A 269 9.00 11.21 -2.80
N GLN A 270 8.13 11.92 -3.51
CA GLN A 270 8.30 13.36 -3.77
C GLN A 270 8.24 14.19 -2.48
N ALA A 271 7.33 13.88 -1.57
CA ALA A 271 7.24 14.56 -0.29
C ALA A 271 8.49 14.30 0.58
N MET A 272 8.96 13.05 0.65
CA MET A 272 10.17 12.68 1.40
C MET A 272 11.42 13.34 0.79
N ASP A 273 11.58 13.32 -0.52
CA ASP A 273 12.74 13.93 -1.18
C ASP A 273 12.75 15.46 -0.96
N ALA A 274 11.60 16.12 -1.04
CA ALA A 274 11.48 17.54 -0.74
C ALA A 274 11.84 17.84 0.73
N TYR A 275 11.37 17.05 1.68
CA TYR A 275 11.71 17.19 3.09
C TYR A 275 13.21 16.97 3.35
N PHE A 276 13.78 15.88 2.85
CA PHE A 276 15.20 15.56 3.09
C PHE A 276 16.18 16.49 2.36
N ALA A 277 15.73 17.19 1.31
CA ALA A 277 16.50 18.26 0.69
C ALA A 277 16.61 19.50 1.59
N HIS A 278 15.55 19.83 2.33
CA HIS A 278 15.47 21.00 3.22
C HIS A 278 14.72 20.66 4.52
N PRO A 279 15.32 19.88 5.43
CA PRO A 279 14.64 19.45 6.65
C PRO A 279 14.27 20.63 7.54
N SER A 280 12.99 20.73 7.88
CA SER A 280 12.47 21.77 8.78
C SER A 280 11.24 21.25 9.52
N PRO A 281 11.02 21.60 10.79
CA PRO A 281 9.76 21.33 11.47
C PRO A 281 8.57 22.04 10.84
N ASP A 282 8.81 23.17 10.14
CA ASP A 282 7.78 23.91 9.42
C ASP A 282 7.62 23.46 7.95
N PHE A 283 8.19 22.31 7.59
CA PHE A 283 8.09 21.75 6.25
C PHE A 283 6.62 21.61 5.82
N ARG A 284 6.35 21.98 4.58
CA ARG A 284 5.05 21.77 3.95
C ARG A 284 5.22 20.98 2.67
N VAL A 285 4.40 19.98 2.53
CA VAL A 285 4.34 19.17 1.30
C VAL A 285 3.89 20.06 0.15
N PRO A 286 4.53 19.99 -1.03
CA PRO A 286 4.09 20.74 -2.20
C PRO A 286 2.62 20.44 -2.56
N ASP A 287 1.84 21.48 -2.88
CA ASP A 287 0.39 21.37 -3.14
C ASP A 287 0.06 20.34 -4.22
N TRP A 288 0.88 20.24 -5.27
CA TRP A 288 0.65 19.26 -6.33
C TRP A 288 0.81 17.81 -5.86
N VAL A 289 1.66 17.58 -4.84
CA VAL A 289 1.84 16.23 -4.22
C VAL A 289 0.63 15.89 -3.37
N LEU A 290 0.10 16.86 -2.62
CA LEU A 290 -1.16 16.68 -1.87
C LEU A 290 -2.32 16.38 -2.81
N ALA A 291 -2.39 17.07 -3.95
CA ALA A 291 -3.42 16.83 -4.94
C ALA A 291 -3.39 15.40 -5.52
N GLU A 292 -2.23 14.72 -5.51
CA GLU A 292 -2.14 13.31 -5.93
C GLU A 292 -2.93 12.36 -5.01
N MET A 293 -3.06 12.69 -3.74
CA MET A 293 -3.80 11.86 -2.77
C MET A 293 -5.29 11.77 -3.10
N GLU A 294 -5.84 12.76 -3.80
CA GLU A 294 -7.24 12.78 -4.24
C GLU A 294 -7.48 12.09 -5.60
N LYS A 295 -6.41 11.68 -6.29
CA LYS A 295 -6.51 11.15 -7.66
C LYS A 295 -6.57 9.63 -7.73
N MET A 296 -6.53 8.94 -6.62
CA MET A 296 -6.71 7.49 -6.54
C MET A 296 -7.99 7.11 -5.80
N SER A 297 -8.35 5.83 -5.83
CA SER A 297 -9.51 5.34 -5.06
C SER A 297 -9.15 5.22 -3.58
N HIS A 298 -9.74 6.06 -2.75
CA HIS A 298 -9.52 6.11 -1.30
C HIS A 298 -10.83 6.35 -0.54
N ARG A 299 -10.82 6.15 0.78
CA ARG A 299 -11.83 6.67 1.70
C ARG A 299 -11.37 8.00 2.26
N VAL A 300 -12.27 8.71 2.94
CA VAL A 300 -11.89 9.92 3.68
C VAL A 300 -10.65 9.64 4.53
N TYR A 301 -9.70 10.55 4.51
CA TYR A 301 -8.43 10.38 5.19
C TYR A 301 -8.50 10.75 6.68
N THR A 302 -7.62 10.14 7.44
CA THR A 302 -7.38 10.40 8.87
C THR A 302 -5.90 10.23 9.18
N THR A 303 -5.43 10.89 10.22
CA THR A 303 -4.11 10.64 10.82
C THR A 303 -4.10 9.43 11.78
N GLY A 304 -5.23 8.71 11.90
CA GLY A 304 -5.34 7.57 12.82
C GLY A 304 -5.12 7.98 14.28
N PHE A 305 -4.36 7.18 14.98
CA PHE A 305 -3.99 7.42 16.39
C PHE A 305 -2.71 8.25 16.56
N ASN A 306 -2.04 8.66 15.48
CA ASN A 306 -0.71 9.28 15.54
C ASN A 306 -0.65 10.54 16.43
N PHE A 307 -1.76 11.26 16.58
CA PHE A 307 -1.85 12.46 17.43
C PHE A 307 -2.75 12.25 18.68
N GLY A 308 -2.90 11.02 19.13
CA GLY A 308 -3.69 10.67 20.31
C GLY A 308 -4.94 9.84 19.98
N PRO A 309 -5.91 9.79 20.90
CA PRO A 309 -7.12 8.98 20.72
C PRO A 309 -7.85 9.32 19.42
N LEU A 310 -8.29 8.29 18.70
CA LEU A 310 -8.95 8.42 17.42
C LEU A 310 -10.26 9.22 17.56
N GLN A 311 -10.27 10.45 17.04
CA GLN A 311 -11.47 11.27 16.97
C GLN A 311 -12.09 11.11 15.58
N ASN A 312 -13.38 10.72 15.50
CA ASN A 312 -14.09 10.55 14.23
C ASN A 312 -13.37 9.65 13.22
N GLY A 313 -12.80 8.53 13.68
CA GLY A 313 -12.04 7.58 12.83
C GLY A 313 -12.90 6.76 11.86
N GLN A 314 -14.22 6.97 11.90
CA GLN A 314 -15.19 6.32 11.03
C GLN A 314 -15.85 7.34 10.12
N GLU A 315 -16.07 6.95 8.87
CA GLU A 315 -16.88 7.72 7.93
C GLU A 315 -18.31 7.16 7.93
N LEU A 316 -19.22 7.91 8.52
CA LEU A 316 -20.60 7.52 8.67
C LEU A 316 -21.50 8.14 7.58
N ASN A 317 -21.05 9.17 6.90
CA ASN A 317 -21.84 9.94 5.95
C ASN A 317 -21.74 9.43 4.51
N THR A 318 -20.57 8.88 4.12
CA THR A 318 -20.35 8.35 2.77
C THR A 318 -19.82 6.93 2.87
N GLY A 319 -20.66 5.94 2.60
CA GLY A 319 -20.27 4.52 2.67
C GLY A 319 -19.32 4.05 1.56
N GLY A 320 -18.80 4.94 0.73
CA GLY A 320 -18.10 4.62 -0.50
C GLY A 320 -16.62 5.05 -0.55
N TYR A 321 -15.96 4.53 -1.57
CA TYR A 321 -14.67 5.05 -2.01
C TYR A 321 -14.88 6.30 -2.87
N VAL A 322 -14.10 7.34 -2.59
CA VAL A 322 -13.93 8.47 -3.50
C VAL A 322 -13.19 7.97 -4.74
N ARG A 323 -13.75 8.21 -5.94
CA ARG A 323 -13.21 7.75 -7.22
C ARG A 323 -13.44 8.81 -8.28
N ASN A 324 -12.70 9.89 -8.21
CA ASN A 324 -12.90 11.06 -9.07
C ASN A 324 -12.00 11.05 -10.32
N TRP A 325 -11.15 10.02 -10.47
CA TRP A 325 -10.21 9.92 -11.59
C TRP A 325 -10.24 8.54 -12.22
N ASP A 326 -10.05 8.50 -13.55
CA ASP A 326 -9.90 7.30 -14.33
C ASP A 326 -8.52 7.23 -14.98
N VAL A 327 -7.91 6.04 -14.93
CA VAL A 327 -6.75 5.72 -15.76
C VAL A 327 -7.26 5.47 -17.17
N CYS A 328 -6.91 6.33 -18.10
CA CYS A 328 -7.33 6.23 -19.50
C CYS A 328 -6.44 5.26 -20.28
N ALA A 329 -5.12 5.38 -20.11
CA ALA A 329 -4.16 4.58 -20.84
C ALA A 329 -2.82 4.44 -20.10
N LEU A 330 -2.03 3.45 -20.50
CA LEU A 330 -0.66 3.26 -20.07
C LEU A 330 0.28 3.44 -21.25
N TYR A 331 1.45 4.01 -21.00
CA TYR A 331 2.52 4.10 -22.01
C TYR A 331 2.88 2.72 -22.53
N ARG A 332 3.00 2.59 -23.83
CA ARG A 332 3.51 1.39 -24.50
C ARG A 332 4.82 1.66 -25.25
N ASP A 333 4.82 2.70 -26.09
CA ASP A 333 5.97 3.11 -26.91
C ASP A 333 5.80 4.56 -27.38
N GLN A 334 6.85 5.17 -27.87
CA GLN A 334 6.78 6.44 -28.59
C GLN A 334 7.64 6.42 -29.83
N GLN A 335 7.05 6.69 -30.99
CA GLN A 335 7.71 6.75 -32.29
C GLN A 335 7.65 8.18 -32.84
N GLY A 336 8.76 8.90 -32.70
CA GLY A 336 8.81 10.31 -33.07
C GLY A 336 7.84 11.15 -32.24
N ASN A 337 6.87 11.78 -32.89
CA ASN A 337 5.83 12.57 -32.25
C ASN A 337 4.53 11.80 -31.99
N ARG A 338 4.52 10.47 -32.12
CA ARG A 338 3.35 9.64 -31.82
C ARG A 338 3.57 8.85 -30.54
N LEU A 339 2.70 9.08 -29.55
CA LEU A 339 2.61 8.29 -28.35
C LEU A 339 1.69 7.08 -28.60
N ILE A 340 2.19 5.89 -28.34
CA ILE A 340 1.46 4.61 -28.46
C ILE A 340 1.09 4.17 -27.04
N VAL A 341 -0.18 3.85 -26.83
CA VAL A 341 -0.72 3.56 -25.49
C VAL A 341 -1.61 2.31 -25.47
N ASP A 342 -1.58 1.61 -24.34
CA ASP A 342 -2.54 0.53 -24.03
C ASP A 342 -3.76 1.16 -23.34
N GLN A 343 -4.92 1.11 -23.99
CA GLN A 343 -6.17 1.66 -23.46
C GLN A 343 -6.66 0.90 -22.22
N ARG A 344 -7.11 1.62 -21.20
CA ARG A 344 -7.70 1.08 -19.97
C ARG A 344 -9.14 1.55 -19.76
N ASN A 345 -9.41 2.83 -19.94
CA ASN A 345 -10.75 3.41 -19.94
C ASN A 345 -10.93 4.27 -21.19
N ARG A 346 -12.18 4.53 -21.52
CA ARG A 346 -12.56 5.32 -22.71
C ARG A 346 -12.03 6.76 -22.63
N PHE A 347 -11.42 7.22 -23.73
CA PHE A 347 -11.05 8.61 -23.95
C PHE A 347 -11.27 8.98 -25.43
N PHE A 348 -11.26 10.27 -25.74
CA PHE A 348 -11.68 10.79 -27.03
C PHE A 348 -10.63 11.71 -27.66
N GLU A 349 -10.76 11.89 -28.96
CA GLU A 349 -10.11 13.00 -29.67
C GLU A 349 -10.48 14.33 -29.03
N GLY A 350 -9.49 15.16 -28.73
CA GLY A 350 -9.67 16.44 -28.07
C GLY A 350 -9.61 16.37 -26.51
N ASP A 351 -9.67 15.19 -25.90
CA ASP A 351 -9.55 15.05 -24.44
C ASP A 351 -8.21 15.59 -23.94
N VAL A 352 -8.24 16.24 -22.79
CA VAL A 352 -7.03 16.62 -22.04
C VAL A 352 -6.74 15.57 -21.01
N LEU A 353 -5.66 14.81 -21.21
CA LEU A 353 -5.20 13.79 -20.28
C LEU A 353 -4.04 14.32 -19.44
N GLU A 354 -4.08 14.04 -18.15
CA GLU A 354 -2.94 14.27 -17.27
C GLU A 354 -1.99 13.08 -17.32
N VAL A 355 -0.70 13.35 -17.45
CA VAL A 355 0.37 12.36 -17.53
C VAL A 355 1.13 12.35 -16.21
N LEU A 356 1.16 11.19 -15.57
CA LEU A 356 1.97 10.90 -14.39
C LEU A 356 3.18 10.09 -14.82
N GLU A 357 4.37 10.64 -14.62
CA GLU A 357 5.66 9.99 -14.89
C GLU A 357 6.45 9.78 -13.60
N PRO A 358 7.29 8.74 -13.52
CA PRO A 358 8.17 8.53 -12.37
C PRO A 358 9.06 9.75 -12.10
N GLY A 359 9.07 10.21 -10.85
CA GLY A 359 9.97 11.28 -10.38
C GLY A 359 9.63 12.70 -10.85
N GLN A 360 8.52 12.91 -11.57
CA GLN A 360 8.16 14.20 -12.12
C GLN A 360 6.79 14.71 -11.64
N LYS A 361 6.64 16.04 -11.63
CA LYS A 361 5.32 16.66 -11.46
C LYS A 361 4.44 16.32 -12.66
N PRO A 362 3.18 15.90 -12.47
CA PRO A 362 2.25 15.65 -13.56
C PRO A 362 2.04 16.88 -14.47
N TYR A 363 1.81 16.61 -15.75
CA TYR A 363 1.52 17.61 -16.78
C TYR A 363 0.37 17.10 -17.67
N THR A 364 -0.13 17.94 -18.58
CA THR A 364 -1.26 17.59 -19.46
C THR A 364 -0.83 17.46 -20.92
N LEU A 365 -1.49 16.55 -21.63
CA LEU A 365 -1.44 16.39 -23.09
C LEU A 365 -2.87 16.43 -23.63
N THR A 366 -3.03 17.03 -24.83
CA THR A 366 -4.30 16.94 -25.56
C THR A 366 -4.22 15.83 -26.58
N VAL A 367 -5.20 14.94 -26.58
CA VAL A 367 -5.31 13.84 -27.58
C VAL A 367 -5.60 14.43 -28.95
N ARG A 368 -4.70 14.24 -29.92
CA ARG A 368 -4.82 14.73 -31.29
C ARG A 368 -4.41 13.65 -32.28
N ASP A 369 -5.12 13.58 -33.39
CA ASP A 369 -4.85 12.55 -34.40
C ASP A 369 -4.95 11.12 -33.84
N LEU A 370 -6.03 10.83 -33.14
CA LEU A 370 -6.24 9.53 -32.52
C LEU A 370 -6.39 8.43 -33.57
N VAL A 371 -5.56 7.41 -33.47
CA VAL A 371 -5.52 6.27 -34.40
C VAL A 371 -5.63 4.96 -33.62
N ARG A 372 -6.40 4.02 -34.12
CA ARG A 372 -6.40 2.63 -33.63
C ARG A 372 -5.30 1.85 -34.36
N GLU A 373 -4.33 1.35 -33.61
CA GLU A 373 -3.13 0.70 -34.16
C GLU A 373 -3.43 -0.62 -34.90
N ALA A 374 -4.50 -1.31 -34.52
CA ALA A 374 -4.85 -2.61 -35.10
C ALA A 374 -5.10 -2.56 -36.61
N ASP A 375 -5.57 -1.44 -37.18
CA ASP A 375 -5.92 -1.26 -38.59
C ASP A 375 -5.50 0.12 -39.14
N GLY A 376 -4.83 0.94 -38.38
CA GLY A 376 -4.40 2.28 -38.78
C GLY A 376 -5.55 3.29 -38.98
N THR A 377 -6.74 3.01 -38.46
CA THR A 377 -7.92 3.85 -38.68
C THR A 377 -7.93 5.02 -37.69
N ARG A 378 -8.11 6.25 -38.22
CA ARG A 378 -8.45 7.42 -37.40
C ARG A 378 -9.81 7.21 -36.74
N THR A 379 -9.91 7.55 -35.45
CA THR A 379 -11.12 7.38 -34.66
C THR A 379 -11.34 8.58 -33.73
N GLU A 380 -12.58 8.86 -33.40
CA GLU A 380 -12.92 9.88 -32.42
C GLU A 380 -12.87 9.36 -30.97
N ALA A 381 -12.80 8.03 -30.79
CA ALA A 381 -12.86 7.40 -29.48
C ALA A 381 -11.97 6.15 -29.35
N ALA A 382 -11.17 6.12 -28.30
CA ALA A 382 -10.52 4.92 -27.79
C ALA A 382 -11.47 4.23 -26.80
N ASN A 383 -12.33 3.31 -27.29
CA ASN A 383 -13.44 2.76 -26.53
C ASN A 383 -13.44 1.23 -26.43
N LYS A 384 -12.40 0.55 -26.92
CA LYS A 384 -12.26 -0.89 -26.82
C LYS A 384 -11.14 -1.25 -25.86
N ALA A 385 -11.53 -1.84 -24.73
CA ALA A 385 -10.61 -2.19 -23.66
C ALA A 385 -9.45 -3.06 -24.16
N THR A 386 -8.25 -2.73 -23.69
CA THR A 386 -6.98 -3.43 -24.02
C THR A 386 -6.49 -3.30 -25.47
N GLU A 387 -7.19 -2.55 -26.34
CA GLU A 387 -6.65 -2.22 -27.65
C GLU A 387 -5.55 -1.15 -27.56
N VAL A 388 -4.70 -1.14 -28.57
CA VAL A 388 -3.59 -0.19 -28.70
C VAL A 388 -4.05 0.99 -29.56
N TYR A 389 -3.82 2.17 -29.04
CA TYR A 389 -4.10 3.42 -29.75
C TYR A 389 -2.84 4.29 -29.80
N SER A 390 -2.78 5.21 -30.73
CA SER A 390 -1.74 6.24 -30.76
C SER A 390 -2.33 7.60 -31.07
N PHE A 391 -1.65 8.63 -30.62
CA PHE A 391 -2.00 10.03 -30.90
C PHE A 391 -0.75 10.92 -30.93
N ALA A 392 -0.89 12.10 -31.54
CA ALA A 392 0.20 13.05 -31.68
C ALA A 392 0.52 13.72 -30.35
N VAL A 393 1.83 13.85 -30.06
CA VAL A 393 2.35 14.59 -28.89
C VAL A 393 3.45 15.55 -29.33
N ASP A 394 3.64 16.62 -28.57
CA ASP A 394 4.60 17.67 -28.83
C ASP A 394 5.89 17.56 -28.00
N ARG A 395 5.98 16.51 -27.16
CA ARG A 395 7.12 16.25 -26.27
C ARG A 395 7.36 14.75 -26.08
N PRO A 396 8.57 14.35 -25.67
CA PRO A 396 8.80 12.99 -25.21
C PRO A 396 7.98 12.68 -23.95
N VAL A 397 7.46 11.45 -23.90
CA VAL A 397 6.78 10.87 -22.75
C VAL A 397 7.63 9.72 -22.23
N SER A 398 7.90 9.71 -20.93
CA SER A 398 8.74 8.67 -20.33
C SER A 398 8.07 7.28 -20.37
N PRO A 399 8.86 6.21 -20.52
CA PRO A 399 8.36 4.86 -20.24
C PRO A 399 7.69 4.80 -18.87
N ASP A 400 6.65 3.95 -18.75
CA ASP A 400 5.84 3.77 -17.53
C ASP A 400 4.92 4.96 -17.18
N ALA A 401 4.76 5.93 -18.06
CA ALA A 401 3.79 7.01 -17.89
C ALA A 401 2.35 6.46 -17.83
N ILE A 402 1.58 7.00 -16.91
CA ILE A 402 0.17 6.70 -16.72
C ILE A 402 -0.63 7.93 -17.18
N LEU A 403 -1.55 7.72 -18.12
CA LEU A 403 -2.43 8.76 -18.63
C LEU A 403 -3.78 8.64 -17.95
N ARG A 404 -4.27 9.74 -17.37
CA ARG A 404 -5.47 9.76 -16.56
C ARG A 404 -6.27 11.04 -16.77
N ARG A 405 -7.55 11.01 -16.38
CA ARG A 405 -8.38 12.23 -16.37
C ARG A 405 -9.32 12.23 -15.17
N LYS A 406 -9.77 13.43 -14.80
CA LYS A 406 -10.87 13.59 -13.85
C LYS A 406 -12.16 13.06 -14.51
N ARG A 407 -12.98 12.37 -13.73
CA ARG A 407 -14.31 11.95 -14.19
C ARG A 407 -15.18 13.18 -14.35
N ASP A 408 -16.01 13.16 -15.38
CA ASP A 408 -17.11 14.10 -15.48
C ASP A 408 -18.05 13.84 -14.30
N GLU A 409 -18.56 14.91 -13.69
CA GLU A 409 -19.61 14.78 -12.67
C GLU A 409 -20.88 14.33 -13.39
N ASP A 410 -21.40 13.13 -13.09
CA ASP A 410 -22.69 12.62 -13.59
C ASP A 410 -23.86 13.43 -13.02
#